data_4cf014a8684439040414441c661c638d
#
_entry.id   4cf014a8684439040414441c661c638d
#
_cell.length_a   1.000
_cell.length_b   1.000
_cell.length_c   1.000
_cell.angle_alpha   90.00
_cell.angle_beta   90.00
_cell.angle_gamma   90.00
#
_symmetry.space_group_name_H-M   'P 1'
#
loop_
_entity.id
_entity.type
_entity.pdbx_description
1 polymer ?
#
loop_
_entity_poly.entity_id
_entity_poly.type
_entity_poly.pdbx_seq_one_letter_code
_entity_poly.pdbx_strand_id
1 'polypeptide(L)'
;MKIIKIGAVWCNGCLVMKPRWAEIEKENTWLKTEYLDFDEDIEAVKKYNIESEKLPAFIFLDKDGNELFRLFGEIEKENLLKIISENKDKYMPC
;
A
#
# COMPACT_ATOMS: atom_id res chain seq x y z
N MET A 1 -7.94 -4.61 -7.59
CA MET A 1 -7.01 -4.60 -6.44
C MET A 1 -7.04 -3.24 -5.79
N LYS A 2 -7.07 -3.23 -4.48
CA LYS A 2 -6.91 -2.00 -3.73
C LYS A 2 -5.73 -2.15 -2.76
N ILE A 3 -4.89 -1.14 -2.71
CA ILE A 3 -3.76 -1.11 -1.79
C ILE A 3 -3.94 0.07 -0.87
N ILE A 4 -3.93 -0.20 0.43
CA ILE A 4 -3.99 0.86 1.45
C ILE A 4 -2.55 1.17 1.83
N LYS A 5 -2.14 2.42 1.60
CA LYS A 5 -0.79 2.89 1.93
C LYS A 5 -0.89 3.74 3.19
N ILE A 6 -0.22 3.31 4.25
CA ILE A 6 -0.24 4.03 5.53
C ILE A 6 1.14 4.62 5.80
N GLY A 7 1.17 5.91 6.04
CA GLY A 7 2.42 6.63 6.28
C GLY A 7 2.22 7.83 7.19
N ALA A 8 3.28 8.62 7.35
CA ALA A 8 3.25 9.82 8.17
C ALA A 8 4.25 10.82 7.62
N VAL A 9 4.01 12.10 7.88
CA VAL A 9 4.90 13.18 7.40
C VAL A 9 6.29 13.10 8.02
N TRP A 10 6.41 12.53 9.22
CA TRP A 10 7.69 12.37 9.91
C TRP A 10 8.44 11.09 9.55
N CYS A 11 7.87 10.26 8.70
CA CYS A 11 8.45 8.97 8.34
C CYS A 11 9.31 9.09 7.08
N ASN A 12 10.63 8.90 7.23
CA ASN A 12 11.56 9.01 6.09
C ASN A 12 11.29 7.96 5.02
N GLY A 13 11.02 6.73 5.42
CA GLY A 13 10.70 5.65 4.48
C GLY A 13 9.43 5.93 3.69
N CYS A 14 8.47 6.59 4.32
CA CYS A 14 7.23 6.98 3.64
C CYS A 14 7.50 8.00 2.54
N LEU A 15 8.40 8.93 2.79
CA LEU A 15 8.79 9.94 1.81
C LEU A 15 9.51 9.30 0.61
N VAL A 16 10.33 8.30 0.86
CA VAL A 16 11.03 7.55 -0.19
C VAL A 16 10.04 6.78 -1.06
N MET A 17 9.03 6.19 -0.44
CA MET A 17 8.04 5.37 -1.16
C MET A 17 7.04 6.18 -1.98
N LYS A 18 6.82 7.43 -1.62
CA LYS A 18 5.83 8.27 -2.29
C LYS A 18 6.03 8.37 -3.81
N PRO A 19 7.23 8.75 -4.30
CA PRO A 19 7.45 8.79 -5.75
C PRO A 19 7.42 7.42 -6.40
N ARG A 20 7.82 6.38 -5.70
CA ARG A 20 7.76 5.01 -6.24
C ARG A 20 6.33 4.60 -6.52
N TRP A 21 5.43 4.85 -5.58
CA TRP A 21 4.02 4.55 -5.77
C TRP A 21 3.39 5.40 -6.87
N ALA A 22 3.78 6.68 -6.97
CA ALA A 22 3.30 7.54 -8.04
C ALA A 22 3.63 6.97 -9.41
N GLU A 23 4.84 6.46 -9.59
CA GLU A 23 5.26 5.83 -10.84
C GLU A 23 4.48 4.55 -11.12
N ILE A 24 4.31 3.71 -10.11
CA ILE A 24 3.58 2.45 -10.23
C ILE A 24 2.12 2.70 -10.62
N GLU A 25 1.49 3.67 -9.97
CA GLU A 25 0.10 4.03 -10.25
C GLU A 25 -0.08 4.59 -11.66
N LYS A 26 0.90 5.35 -12.13
CA LYS A 26 0.88 5.89 -13.47
C LYS A 26 1.02 4.79 -14.52
N GLU A 27 1.84 3.79 -14.25
CA GLU A 27 2.09 2.68 -15.17
C GLU A 27 0.99 1.62 -15.12
N ASN A 28 0.22 1.57 -14.03
CA ASN A 28 -0.80 0.54 -13.80
C ASN A 28 -2.13 1.22 -13.44
N THR A 29 -2.78 1.81 -14.43
CA THR A 29 -4.00 2.60 -14.23
C THR A 29 -5.18 1.81 -13.66
N TRP A 30 -5.15 0.48 -13.78
CA TRP A 30 -6.18 -0.40 -13.20
C TRP A 30 -6.05 -0.54 -11.68
N LEU A 31 -4.89 -0.20 -11.14
CA LEU A 31 -4.60 -0.34 -9.73
C LEU A 31 -5.23 0.80 -8.93
N LYS A 32 -5.94 0.45 -7.87
CA LYS A 32 -6.54 1.43 -6.97
C LYS A 32 -5.73 1.50 -5.69
N THR A 33 -5.37 2.70 -5.29
CA THR A 33 -4.64 2.91 -4.05
C THR A 33 -5.33 3.97 -3.22
N GLU A 34 -5.15 3.89 -1.90
CA GLU A 34 -5.67 4.86 -0.97
C GLU A 34 -4.58 5.15 0.06
N TYR A 35 -4.37 6.42 0.35
CA TYR A 35 -3.38 6.82 1.34
C TYR A 35 -4.07 7.19 2.66
N LEU A 36 -3.57 6.64 3.75
CA LEU A 36 -4.02 6.97 5.09
C LEU A 36 -2.85 7.55 5.88
N ASP A 37 -3.08 8.68 6.53
CA ASP A 37 -2.07 9.33 7.36
C ASP A 37 -2.19 8.79 8.78
N PHE A 38 -1.09 8.33 9.32
CA PHE A 38 -1.04 7.73 10.66
C PHE A 38 -1.56 8.67 11.75
N ASP A 39 -1.27 9.96 11.61
CA ASP A 39 -1.65 10.95 12.62
C ASP A 39 -3.03 11.58 12.38
N GLU A 40 -3.49 11.63 11.13
CA GLU A 40 -4.75 12.26 10.77
C GLU A 40 -5.91 11.28 10.68
N ASP A 41 -5.66 10.13 10.06
CA ASP A 41 -6.68 9.12 9.83
C ASP A 41 -6.69 8.05 10.91
N ILE A 42 -6.72 8.48 12.17
CA ILE A 42 -6.56 7.63 13.35
C ILE A 42 -7.49 6.42 13.38
N GLU A 43 -8.77 6.65 13.12
CA GLU A 43 -9.77 5.57 13.16
C GLU A 43 -9.51 4.50 12.11
N ALA A 44 -9.20 4.94 10.89
CA ALA A 44 -8.92 4.01 9.79
C ALA A 44 -7.64 3.23 10.04
N VAL A 45 -6.61 3.90 10.55
CA VAL A 45 -5.33 3.28 10.87
C VAL A 45 -5.48 2.24 11.97
N LYS A 46 -6.28 2.54 13.00
CA LYS A 46 -6.55 1.60 14.10
C LYS A 46 -7.19 0.31 13.60
N LYS A 47 -8.05 0.43 12.61
CA LYS A 47 -8.73 -0.71 12.00
C LYS A 47 -7.73 -1.74 11.47
N TYR A 48 -6.57 -1.28 10.99
CA TYR A 48 -5.55 -2.16 10.44
C TYR A 48 -4.46 -2.56 11.45
N ASN A 49 -4.54 -2.08 12.68
CA ASN A 49 -3.57 -2.40 13.75
C ASN A 49 -2.12 -2.12 13.36
N ILE A 50 -1.87 -0.91 12.88
CA ILE A 50 -0.53 -0.50 12.45
C ILE A 50 0.18 0.26 13.57
N GLU A 51 1.38 -0.17 13.91
CA GLU A 51 2.24 0.49 14.89
C GLU A 51 3.13 1.52 14.20
N SER A 52 3.48 2.60 14.92
CA SER A 52 4.27 3.69 14.35
C SER A 52 5.64 3.26 13.80
N GLU A 53 6.28 2.30 14.45
CA GLU A 53 7.57 1.79 13.99
C GLU A 53 7.47 0.85 12.78
N LYS A 54 6.27 0.53 12.35
CA LYS A 54 6.02 -0.33 11.19
C LYS A 54 5.74 0.45 9.91
N LEU A 55 5.87 1.78 9.96
CA LEU A 55 5.65 2.62 8.78
C LEU A 55 6.88 2.62 7.86
N PRO A 56 6.70 2.75 6.55
CA PRO A 56 5.44 2.73 5.85
C PRO A 56 4.82 1.33 5.79
N ALA A 57 3.50 1.26 5.78
CA ALA A 57 2.78 -0.01 5.71
C ALA A 57 1.90 -0.03 4.46
N PHE A 58 1.83 -1.20 3.81
CA PHE A 58 1.05 -1.37 2.58
C PHE A 58 0.18 -2.61 2.75
N ILE A 59 -1.14 -2.42 2.72
CA ILE A 59 -2.10 -3.50 2.92
C ILE A 59 -2.77 -3.81 1.60
N PHE A 60 -2.62 -5.04 1.14
CA PHE A 60 -3.14 -5.49 -0.14
C PHE A 60 -4.49 -6.16 0.07
N LEU A 61 -5.52 -5.59 -0.54
CA LEU A 61 -6.89 -6.08 -0.44
C LEU A 61 -7.33 -6.73 -1.74
N ASP A 62 -8.13 -7.79 -1.64
CA ASP A 62 -8.69 -8.43 -2.82
C ASP A 62 -9.89 -7.63 -3.35
N LYS A 63 -10.58 -8.17 -4.36
CA LYS A 63 -11.74 -7.51 -4.98
C LYS A 63 -12.90 -7.31 -4.01
N ASP A 64 -12.97 -8.13 -2.97
CA ASP A 64 -14.05 -8.05 -1.97
C ASP A 64 -13.67 -7.21 -0.75
N GLY A 65 -12.46 -6.66 -0.75
CA GLY A 65 -11.98 -5.84 0.35
C GLY A 65 -11.33 -6.61 1.48
N ASN A 66 -11.09 -7.91 1.29
CA ASN A 66 -10.41 -8.73 2.29
C ASN A 66 -8.91 -8.59 2.19
N GLU A 67 -8.24 -8.52 3.34
CA GLU A 67 -6.79 -8.42 3.36
C GLU A 67 -6.14 -9.73 2.91
N LEU A 68 -5.27 -9.63 1.90
CA LEU A 68 -4.49 -10.76 1.42
C LEU A 68 -3.18 -10.87 2.18
N PHE A 69 -2.46 -9.77 2.28
CA PHE A 69 -1.21 -9.68 3.01
C PHE A 69 -0.85 -8.21 3.20
N ARG A 70 0.19 -7.97 4.00
CA ARG A 70 0.71 -6.61 4.21
C ARG A 70 2.22 -6.61 4.16
N LEU A 71 2.77 -5.48 3.73
CA LEU A 71 4.20 -5.27 3.64
C LEU A 71 4.57 -4.03 4.45
N PHE A 72 5.79 -3.99 4.95
CA PHE A 72 6.29 -2.87 5.75
C PHE A 72 7.64 -2.40 5.24
N GLY A 73 7.90 -1.09 5.40
CA GLY A 73 9.18 -0.51 5.12
C GLY A 73 9.41 -0.13 3.67
N GLU A 74 10.64 0.21 3.36
CA GLU A 74 11.03 0.58 2.00
C GLU A 74 11.15 -0.65 1.13
N ILE A 75 10.47 -0.62 -0.02
CA ILE A 75 10.48 -1.74 -0.97
C ILE A 75 10.85 -1.20 -2.33
N GLU A 76 11.76 -1.87 -3.01
CA GLU A 76 12.17 -1.48 -4.35
C GLU A 76 11.01 -1.55 -5.33
N LYS A 77 10.98 -0.64 -6.29
CA LYS A 77 9.92 -0.57 -7.30
C LYS A 77 9.75 -1.90 -8.01
N GLU A 78 10.87 -2.53 -8.39
CA GLU A 78 10.86 -3.81 -9.10
C GLU A 78 10.18 -4.91 -8.30
N ASN A 79 10.43 -4.94 -6.98
CA ASN A 79 9.83 -5.92 -6.08
C ASN A 79 8.33 -5.68 -5.94
N LEU A 80 7.91 -4.41 -5.84
CA LEU A 80 6.50 -4.08 -5.78
C LEU A 80 5.77 -4.47 -7.05
N LEU A 81 6.36 -4.19 -8.21
CA LEU A 81 5.78 -4.56 -9.50
C LEU A 81 5.62 -6.07 -9.63
N LYS A 82 6.61 -6.82 -9.15
CA LYS A 82 6.57 -8.27 -9.16
C LYS A 82 5.42 -8.79 -8.29
N ILE A 83 5.30 -8.27 -7.07
CA ILE A 83 4.25 -8.66 -6.14
C ILE A 83 2.87 -8.34 -6.72
N ILE A 84 2.71 -7.15 -7.29
CA ILE A 84 1.46 -6.72 -7.91
C ILE A 84 1.10 -7.65 -9.07
N SER A 85 2.07 -7.93 -9.93
CA SER A 85 1.87 -8.81 -11.09
C SER A 85 1.48 -10.23 -10.68
N GLU A 86 2.16 -10.78 -9.68
CA GLU A 86 1.90 -12.14 -9.19
C GLU A 86 0.51 -12.27 -8.57
N ASN A 87 -0.03 -11.19 -8.04
CA ASN A 87 -1.32 -11.20 -7.35
C ASN A 87 -2.45 -10.58 -8.16
N LYS A 88 -2.17 -10.15 -9.38
CA LYS A 88 -3.15 -9.45 -10.22
C LYS A 88 -4.44 -10.25 -10.42
N ASP A 89 -4.33 -11.54 -10.61
CA ASP A 89 -5.49 -12.41 -10.85
C ASP A 89 -6.43 -12.50 -9.65
N LYS A 90 -5.92 -12.25 -8.45
CA LYS A 90 -6.72 -12.26 -7.22
C LYS A 90 -7.61 -11.02 -7.10
N TYR A 91 -7.33 -9.99 -7.89
CA TYR A 91 -8.01 -8.71 -7.81
C TYR A 91 -8.91 -8.44 -9.00
N MET A 92 -8.62 -9.05 -10.12
CA MET A 92 -9.36 -8.83 -11.36
C MET A 92 -10.03 -10.14 -11.75
N PRO A 93 -11.34 -10.11 -12.01
CA PRO A 93 -12.00 -11.28 -12.55
C PRO A 93 -11.40 -11.57 -13.91
N CYS A 94 -11.13 -12.81 -14.17
CA CYS A 94 -10.60 -13.24 -15.46
C CYS A 94 -11.60 -12.99 -16.59
#